data_101505335896f49a2aaec3955ea89025
#
_entry.id   101505335896f49a2aaec3955ea89025
#
_cell.length_a   1.000
_cell.length_b   1.000
_cell.length_c   1.000
_cell.angle_alpha   90.00
_cell.angle_beta   90.00
_cell.angle_gamma   90.00
#
_symmetry.space_group_name_H-M   'P 1'
#
loop_
_entity.id
_entity.type
_entity.pdbx_description
1 polymer ?
#
loop_
_entity_poly.entity_id
_entity_poly.type
_entity_poly.pdbx_seq_one_letter_code
_entity_poly.pdbx_strand_id
1 'polypeptide(L)'
;MNPICIVDDEASICSTIAGILQDEGYQAVSFPDAESFLQKLDAVDPSLVLLDIWLPGLDGMQLLKRLRARNPALPVIMMSGHAGIEAAVTAIKAGAYDFLEKPLHLEVLLDKVASALKHRTSEGGASLPSDTRLEIASADLAIPAGMVDVVDSSVPQRTLKGNVVLNGIGLLSGRNTGIILSPLGTNEGIVYQTLDGQTIRGHITSLEDYAQAVSSKTFSANSTTLDNGRRRVRTIEHLMAVLSMYGITNALVKVDEEIPNIDGSARDFCVLIEEAGITDQPASTKVAVVRQKIGVGNEAKQEKHLYAEPFDGFEIVMRVDYPKPIGEQVLTFNPATASFANEIAPARSFNTFENIEMAQKLGKVGGGYLHSHIIMYDGKVINTELRFPDEFVRHKILDLIGDLYLLGYPLKGRITANMTSHGYNQALVQRLYQAVQSSARNG
;
A
#
# COMPACT_ATOMS: atom_id res chain seq x y z
N MET A 1 -28.59 10.13 19.01
CA MET A 1 -27.29 10.43 18.38
C MET A 1 -27.04 11.93 18.51
N ASN A 2 -25.82 12.35 18.76
CA ASN A 2 -25.46 13.76 18.77
C ASN A 2 -25.60 14.34 17.35
N PRO A 3 -26.01 15.61 17.19
CA PRO A 3 -26.31 16.17 15.88
C PRO A 3 -25.07 16.37 15.02
N ILE A 4 -25.25 16.40 13.71
CA ILE A 4 -24.28 16.91 12.73
C ILE A 4 -24.43 18.41 12.67
N CYS A 5 -23.36 19.16 12.89
CA CYS A 5 -23.38 20.60 12.76
C CYS A 5 -22.94 21.04 11.38
N ILE A 6 -23.66 21.97 10.79
CA ILE A 6 -23.34 22.59 9.49
C ILE A 6 -23.00 24.04 9.78
N VAL A 7 -21.79 24.47 9.42
CA VAL A 7 -21.30 25.83 9.61
C VAL A 7 -21.02 26.43 8.23
N ASP A 8 -21.92 27.28 7.76
CA ASP A 8 -21.92 27.85 6.42
C ASP A 8 -22.75 29.13 6.42
N ASP A 9 -22.28 30.22 5.82
CA ASP A 9 -22.99 31.51 5.80
C ASP A 9 -24.12 31.57 4.76
N GLU A 10 -24.14 30.58 3.83
CA GLU A 10 -25.22 30.43 2.86
C GLU A 10 -26.40 29.63 3.43
N ALA A 11 -27.45 30.31 3.88
CA ALA A 11 -28.65 29.67 4.46
C ALA A 11 -29.32 28.65 3.54
N SER A 12 -29.24 28.79 2.22
CA SER A 12 -29.75 27.86 1.22
C SER A 12 -28.99 26.55 1.23
N ILE A 13 -27.67 26.56 1.35
CA ILE A 13 -26.80 25.39 1.46
C ILE A 13 -27.07 24.69 2.79
N CYS A 14 -27.08 25.43 3.88
CA CYS A 14 -27.44 24.90 5.20
C CYS A 14 -28.78 24.16 5.19
N SER A 15 -29.82 24.77 4.61
CA SER A 15 -31.16 24.17 4.52
C SER A 15 -31.19 22.91 3.67
N THR A 16 -30.47 22.92 2.53
CA THR A 16 -30.39 21.77 1.63
C THR A 16 -29.68 20.58 2.31
N ILE A 17 -28.50 20.82 2.90
CA ILE A 17 -27.73 19.79 3.60
C ILE A 17 -28.52 19.24 4.79
N ALA A 18 -29.15 20.13 5.60
CA ALA A 18 -29.94 19.69 6.75
C ALA A 18 -31.13 18.84 6.33
N GLY A 19 -31.84 19.19 5.25
CA GLY A 19 -32.93 18.36 4.69
C GLY A 19 -32.43 16.98 4.27
N ILE A 20 -31.34 16.91 3.50
CA ILE A 20 -30.74 15.64 3.07
C ILE A 20 -30.38 14.76 4.27
N LEU A 21 -29.71 15.33 5.28
CA LEU A 21 -29.30 14.58 6.46
C LEU A 21 -30.49 14.08 7.29
N GLN A 22 -31.58 14.89 7.38
CA GLN A 22 -32.80 14.52 8.07
C GLN A 22 -33.56 13.39 7.36
N ASP A 23 -33.60 13.39 6.03
CA ASP A 23 -34.20 12.33 5.23
C ASP A 23 -33.48 10.98 5.44
N GLU A 24 -32.18 11.00 5.72
CA GLU A 24 -31.36 9.84 6.06
C GLU A 24 -31.35 9.50 7.58
N GLY A 25 -32.19 10.18 8.37
CA GLY A 25 -32.36 9.91 9.80
C GLY A 25 -31.33 10.55 10.73
N TYR A 26 -30.48 11.45 10.25
CA TYR A 26 -29.54 12.20 11.07
C TYR A 26 -30.19 13.47 11.65
N GLN A 27 -29.78 13.84 12.87
CA GLN A 27 -30.09 15.17 13.39
C GLN A 27 -29.10 16.20 12.86
N ALA A 28 -29.55 17.30 12.33
CA ALA A 28 -28.71 18.38 11.79
C ALA A 28 -29.02 19.73 12.44
N VAL A 29 -27.98 20.50 12.75
CA VAL A 29 -28.08 21.88 13.31
C VAL A 29 -27.16 22.79 12.52
N SER A 30 -27.69 23.92 12.04
CA SER A 30 -26.93 24.86 11.20
C SER A 30 -26.54 26.12 11.97
N PHE A 31 -25.37 26.65 11.62
CA PHE A 31 -24.80 27.90 12.14
C PHE A 31 -24.32 28.78 10.99
N PRO A 32 -24.62 30.08 10.99
CA PRO A 32 -24.26 30.98 9.91
C PRO A 32 -22.80 31.46 9.98
N ASP A 33 -22.12 31.26 11.09
CA ASP A 33 -20.75 31.73 11.34
C ASP A 33 -20.04 30.89 12.41
N ALA A 34 -18.72 31.01 12.45
CA ALA A 34 -17.87 30.25 13.40
C ALA A 34 -18.08 30.68 14.85
N GLU A 35 -18.40 31.95 15.13
CA GLU A 35 -18.58 32.50 16.47
C GLU A 35 -19.82 31.92 17.11
N SER A 36 -20.96 31.91 16.42
CA SER A 36 -22.21 31.34 16.90
C SER A 36 -22.13 29.84 17.15
N PHE A 37 -21.39 29.13 16.32
CA PHE A 37 -21.10 27.72 16.53
C PHE A 37 -20.24 27.50 17.78
N LEU A 38 -19.12 28.24 17.95
CA LEU A 38 -18.26 28.10 19.11
C LEU A 38 -18.97 28.41 20.44
N GLN A 39 -19.89 29.38 20.47
CA GLN A 39 -20.69 29.71 21.66
C GLN A 39 -21.57 28.53 22.09
N LYS A 40 -22.05 27.72 21.17
CA LYS A 40 -22.97 26.62 21.44
C LYS A 40 -22.30 25.23 21.39
N LEU A 41 -21.02 25.15 21.07
CA LEU A 41 -20.29 23.91 20.84
C LEU A 41 -20.47 22.89 21.98
N ASP A 42 -20.32 23.33 23.25
CA ASP A 42 -20.42 22.44 24.41
C ASP A 42 -21.86 22.00 24.69
N ALA A 43 -22.83 22.84 24.37
CA ALA A 43 -24.26 22.52 24.58
C ALA A 43 -24.81 21.58 23.49
N VAL A 44 -24.28 21.69 22.27
CA VAL A 44 -24.72 20.90 21.12
C VAL A 44 -24.00 19.55 21.06
N ASP A 45 -22.73 19.50 21.50
CA ASP A 45 -21.87 18.29 21.46
C ASP A 45 -21.96 17.55 20.12
N PRO A 46 -21.47 18.14 19.02
CA PRO A 46 -21.67 17.59 17.68
C PRO A 46 -21.02 16.21 17.47
N SER A 47 -21.68 15.35 16.69
CA SER A 47 -21.09 14.08 16.24
C SER A 47 -20.16 14.26 15.06
N LEU A 48 -20.37 15.29 14.24
CA LEU A 48 -19.62 15.64 13.04
C LEU A 48 -19.85 17.12 12.75
N VAL A 49 -18.87 17.80 12.18
CA VAL A 49 -19.00 19.18 11.69
C VAL A 49 -18.76 19.21 10.18
N LEU A 50 -19.73 19.73 9.42
CA LEU A 50 -19.58 20.16 8.03
C LEU A 50 -19.26 21.64 8.06
N LEU A 51 -18.08 22.06 7.58
CA LEU A 51 -17.53 23.39 7.81
C LEU A 51 -17.12 24.06 6.50
N ASP A 52 -17.74 25.18 6.16
CA ASP A 52 -17.26 25.98 5.03
C ASP A 52 -15.90 26.64 5.34
N ILE A 53 -15.05 26.70 4.32
CA ILE A 53 -13.75 27.40 4.40
C ILE A 53 -13.99 28.92 4.51
N TRP A 54 -14.89 29.46 3.69
CA TRP A 54 -15.12 30.88 3.56
C TRP A 54 -16.28 31.33 4.46
N LEU A 55 -15.96 31.70 5.70
CA LEU A 55 -16.92 32.24 6.66
C LEU A 55 -16.62 33.71 6.97
N PRO A 56 -17.63 34.53 7.21
CA PRO A 56 -17.41 35.87 7.69
C PRO A 56 -16.81 35.86 9.11
N GLY A 57 -15.91 36.82 9.38
CA GLY A 57 -15.25 36.90 10.70
C GLY A 57 -14.14 35.88 10.88
N LEU A 58 -14.36 34.87 11.71
CA LEU A 58 -13.42 33.77 11.89
C LEU A 58 -13.58 32.79 10.74
N ASP A 59 -12.57 32.67 9.88
CA ASP A 59 -12.60 31.74 8.74
C ASP A 59 -12.62 30.23 9.18
N GLY A 60 -13.10 29.39 8.26
CA GLY A 60 -13.23 27.95 8.55
C GLY A 60 -11.92 27.24 8.88
N MET A 61 -10.80 27.68 8.32
CA MET A 61 -9.48 27.11 8.62
C MET A 61 -9.02 27.47 10.04
N GLN A 62 -9.32 28.66 10.50
CA GLN A 62 -9.05 29.09 11.88
C GLN A 62 -9.97 28.35 12.86
N LEU A 63 -11.25 28.17 12.51
CA LEU A 63 -12.18 27.37 13.30
C LEU A 63 -11.72 25.91 13.41
N LEU A 64 -11.31 25.29 12.31
CA LEU A 64 -10.75 23.93 12.30
C LEU A 64 -9.59 23.78 13.29
N LYS A 65 -8.62 24.70 13.27
CA LYS A 65 -7.48 24.69 14.21
C LYS A 65 -7.94 24.76 15.68
N ARG A 66 -8.94 25.59 15.99
CA ARG A 66 -9.50 25.67 17.36
C ARG A 66 -10.21 24.39 17.76
N LEU A 67 -10.97 23.78 16.86
CA LEU A 67 -11.63 22.50 17.10
C LEU A 67 -10.63 21.37 17.35
N ARG A 68 -9.55 21.31 16.55
CA ARG A 68 -8.48 20.34 16.75
C ARG A 68 -7.78 20.48 18.10
N ALA A 69 -7.52 21.72 18.54
CA ALA A 69 -6.91 21.97 19.84
C ALA A 69 -7.83 21.58 21.04
N ARG A 70 -9.15 21.68 20.85
CA ARG A 70 -10.14 21.43 21.91
C ARG A 70 -10.66 19.97 21.93
N ASN A 71 -10.94 19.42 20.76
CA ASN A 71 -11.44 18.05 20.60
C ASN A 71 -10.83 17.40 19.34
N PRO A 72 -9.66 16.77 19.45
CA PRO A 72 -9.01 16.12 18.33
C PRO A 72 -9.83 14.98 17.68
N ALA A 73 -10.73 14.35 18.45
CA ALA A 73 -11.55 13.22 18.00
C ALA A 73 -12.82 13.63 17.24
N LEU A 74 -13.23 14.91 17.28
CA LEU A 74 -14.42 15.38 16.56
C LEU A 74 -14.15 15.39 15.05
N PRO A 75 -14.80 14.61 14.20
CA PRO A 75 -14.59 14.67 12.76
C PRO A 75 -15.11 16.02 12.21
N VAL A 76 -14.31 16.64 11.33
CA VAL A 76 -14.64 17.87 10.62
C VAL A 76 -14.43 17.64 9.14
N ILE A 77 -15.49 17.76 8.34
CA ILE A 77 -15.44 17.75 6.88
C ILE A 77 -15.50 19.19 6.41
N MET A 78 -14.46 19.64 5.68
CA MET A 78 -14.43 20.98 5.12
C MET A 78 -15.23 21.05 3.82
N MET A 79 -15.87 22.17 3.55
CA MET A 79 -16.62 22.44 2.31
C MET A 79 -16.09 23.69 1.62
N SER A 80 -16.07 23.73 0.28
CA SER A 80 -15.70 24.97 -0.45
C SER A 80 -16.19 24.99 -1.88
N GLY A 81 -16.60 26.16 -2.36
CA GLY A 81 -17.03 26.39 -3.74
C GLY A 81 -15.93 26.85 -4.70
N HIS A 82 -14.76 27.26 -4.21
CA HIS A 82 -13.66 27.81 -5.01
C HIS A 82 -12.31 27.25 -4.58
N ALA A 83 -12.27 26.12 -3.93
CA ALA A 83 -11.03 25.57 -3.43
C ALA A 83 -10.37 24.72 -4.52
N GLY A 84 -9.34 25.26 -5.12
CA GLY A 84 -8.35 24.46 -5.81
C GLY A 84 -7.75 23.41 -4.86
N ILE A 85 -7.10 22.40 -5.42
CA ILE A 85 -6.41 21.29 -4.74
C ILE A 85 -5.59 21.74 -3.51
N GLU A 86 -5.01 22.95 -3.56
CA GLU A 86 -4.20 23.52 -2.47
C GLU A 86 -4.97 23.77 -1.17
N ALA A 87 -6.23 24.21 -1.25
CA ALA A 87 -7.04 24.48 -0.06
C ALA A 87 -7.50 23.19 0.60
N ALA A 88 -7.86 22.16 -0.18
CA ALA A 88 -8.18 20.83 0.33
C ALA A 88 -6.96 20.21 1.05
N VAL A 89 -5.78 20.25 0.44
CA VAL A 89 -4.52 19.80 1.03
C VAL A 89 -4.21 20.54 2.34
N THR A 90 -4.42 21.84 2.36
CA THR A 90 -4.18 22.67 3.56
C THR A 90 -5.15 22.32 4.68
N ALA A 91 -6.42 22.08 4.36
CA ALA A 91 -7.45 21.67 5.32
C ALA A 91 -7.13 20.31 5.95
N ILE A 92 -6.77 19.32 5.15
CA ILE A 92 -6.39 17.99 5.63
C ILE A 92 -5.12 18.05 6.50
N LYS A 93 -4.10 18.82 6.10
CA LYS A 93 -2.89 19.03 6.92
C LYS A 93 -3.20 19.73 8.25
N ALA A 94 -4.22 20.57 8.28
CA ALA A 94 -4.69 21.22 9.51
C ALA A 94 -5.57 20.31 10.39
N GLY A 95 -5.84 19.08 9.95
CA GLY A 95 -6.55 18.05 10.70
C GLY A 95 -8.02 17.89 10.31
N ALA A 96 -8.48 18.39 9.18
CA ALA A 96 -9.81 18.03 8.69
C ALA A 96 -9.89 16.51 8.44
N TYR A 97 -11.05 15.93 8.73
CA TYR A 97 -11.31 14.51 8.43
C TYR A 97 -11.39 14.26 6.93
N ASP A 98 -12.10 15.14 6.22
CA ASP A 98 -12.27 15.07 4.78
C ASP A 98 -12.62 16.45 4.20
N PHE A 99 -12.81 16.50 2.88
CA PHE A 99 -13.13 17.71 2.13
C PHE A 99 -14.24 17.44 1.11
N LEU A 100 -15.14 18.40 0.93
CA LEU A 100 -16.23 18.40 -0.06
C LEU A 100 -16.15 19.66 -0.93
N GLU A 101 -16.22 19.47 -2.23
CA GLU A 101 -16.31 20.58 -3.20
C GLU A 101 -17.77 20.89 -3.49
N LYS A 102 -18.12 22.16 -3.44
CA LYS A 102 -19.43 22.66 -3.87
C LYS A 102 -19.44 22.86 -5.40
N PRO A 103 -20.48 22.44 -6.16
CA PRO A 103 -21.77 21.96 -5.68
C PRO A 103 -21.72 20.53 -5.11
N LEU A 104 -22.39 20.33 -3.97
CA LEU A 104 -22.38 19.08 -3.25
C LEU A 104 -23.19 18.01 -4.00
N HIS A 105 -22.57 16.88 -4.28
CA HIS A 105 -23.26 15.70 -4.79
C HIS A 105 -23.79 14.84 -3.63
N LEU A 106 -25.09 14.52 -3.66
CA LEU A 106 -25.81 13.84 -2.59
C LEU A 106 -25.10 12.55 -2.11
N GLU A 107 -24.79 11.66 -3.03
CA GLU A 107 -24.13 10.36 -2.70
C GLU A 107 -22.77 10.57 -2.02
N VAL A 108 -21.96 11.50 -2.53
CA VAL A 108 -20.64 11.81 -1.99
C VAL A 108 -20.72 12.41 -0.57
N LEU A 109 -21.70 13.30 -0.33
CA LEU A 109 -21.95 13.86 0.99
C LEU A 109 -22.31 12.78 2.00
N LEU A 110 -23.27 11.89 1.66
CA LEU A 110 -23.77 10.84 2.54
C LEU A 110 -22.69 9.79 2.84
N ASP A 111 -21.92 9.38 1.85
CA ASP A 111 -20.81 8.43 2.03
C ASP A 111 -19.72 8.99 2.98
N LYS A 112 -19.36 10.26 2.81
CA LYS A 112 -18.38 10.91 3.69
C LYS A 112 -18.91 11.10 5.11
N VAL A 113 -20.16 11.48 5.27
CA VAL A 113 -20.82 11.59 6.57
C VAL A 113 -20.87 10.24 7.28
N ALA A 114 -21.33 9.18 6.60
CA ALA A 114 -21.39 7.82 7.17
C ALA A 114 -20.00 7.31 7.58
N SER A 115 -18.99 7.57 6.78
CA SER A 115 -17.60 7.20 7.05
C SER A 115 -17.04 7.94 8.26
N ALA A 116 -17.28 9.24 8.37
CA ALA A 116 -16.82 10.08 9.47
C ALA A 116 -17.46 9.68 10.82
N LEU A 117 -18.76 9.35 10.81
CA LEU A 117 -19.47 8.90 12.01
C LEU A 117 -19.03 7.50 12.47
N LYS A 118 -18.76 6.58 11.56
CA LYS A 118 -18.18 5.26 11.89
C LYS A 118 -16.79 5.40 12.53
N HIS A 119 -15.99 6.35 12.06
CA HIS A 119 -14.67 6.61 12.63
C HIS A 119 -14.73 7.06 14.10
N ARG A 120 -15.74 7.82 14.50
CA ARG A 120 -15.93 8.27 15.90
C ARG A 120 -16.31 7.14 16.85
N THR A 121 -17.03 6.11 16.39
CA THR A 121 -17.48 4.97 17.21
C THR A 121 -16.39 3.93 17.45
N SER A 122 -15.29 3.97 16.68
CA SER A 122 -14.13 3.09 16.83
C SER A 122 -12.97 3.79 17.53
N GLU A 123 -13.26 4.39 18.65
CA GLU A 123 -12.39 4.94 19.71
C GLU A 123 -10.90 5.29 19.48
N GLY A 124 -10.56 6.51 19.95
CA GLY A 124 -9.40 6.76 20.85
C GLY A 124 -8.03 6.56 20.23
N GLY A 125 -7.58 7.55 19.43
CA GLY A 125 -6.15 7.65 19.09
C GLY A 125 -5.81 7.20 17.69
N ALA A 126 -6.56 7.62 16.68
CA ALA A 126 -6.15 7.45 15.30
C ALA A 126 -5.47 8.73 14.80
N SER A 127 -4.14 8.69 14.67
CA SER A 127 -3.45 9.49 13.67
C SER A 127 -4.15 9.30 12.32
N LEU A 128 -4.27 10.37 11.53
CA LEU A 128 -4.75 10.37 10.14
C LEU A 128 -4.36 9.09 9.39
N PRO A 129 -5.19 8.54 8.50
CA PRO A 129 -4.82 7.40 7.67
C PRO A 129 -3.77 7.83 6.66
N SER A 130 -2.53 8.01 7.14
CA SER A 130 -1.39 8.29 6.28
C SER A 130 -0.90 7.06 5.54
N ASP A 131 -1.22 5.88 6.04
CA ASP A 131 -1.03 4.58 5.39
C ASP A 131 -2.23 3.72 5.72
N THR A 132 -2.80 3.05 4.74
CA THR A 132 -3.78 2.01 4.99
C THR A 132 -3.05 0.84 5.65
N ARG A 133 -2.86 0.91 6.96
CA ARG A 133 -2.28 -0.20 7.71
C ARG A 133 -3.37 -1.22 7.97
N LEU A 134 -3.11 -2.45 7.60
CA LEU A 134 -4.02 -3.57 7.80
C LEU A 134 -3.64 -4.30 9.08
N GLU A 135 -4.57 -4.39 10.02
CA GLU A 135 -4.44 -5.27 11.17
C GLU A 135 -4.71 -6.71 10.73
N ILE A 136 -3.76 -7.62 10.97
CA ILE A 136 -3.84 -9.00 10.52
C ILE A 136 -3.93 -9.91 11.75
N ALA A 137 -5.16 -10.23 12.13
CA ALA A 137 -5.52 -10.92 13.37
C ALA A 137 -4.86 -12.29 13.60
N SER A 138 -4.38 -12.97 12.55
CA SER A 138 -3.76 -14.29 12.68
C SER A 138 -2.24 -14.28 12.95
N ALA A 139 -1.64 -13.10 13.15
CA ALA A 139 -0.21 -12.97 13.47
C ALA A 139 0.15 -13.40 14.91
N ASP A 140 -0.85 -13.73 15.75
CA ASP A 140 -0.69 -14.04 17.18
C ASP A 140 -0.26 -15.45 17.53
N LEU A 141 -0.37 -16.37 16.61
CA LEU A 141 -0.09 -17.78 16.92
C LEU A 141 1.41 -18.01 17.00
N ALA A 142 1.86 -18.54 18.13
CA ALA A 142 3.23 -19.05 18.25
C ALA A 142 3.55 -19.98 17.09
N ILE A 143 4.70 -19.78 16.47
CA ILE A 143 5.12 -20.58 15.31
C ILE A 143 5.96 -21.75 15.85
N PRO A 144 5.49 -23.00 15.73
CA PRO A 144 6.27 -24.16 16.10
C PRO A 144 7.57 -24.27 15.30
N ALA A 145 8.60 -24.86 15.87
CA ALA A 145 9.81 -25.18 15.13
C ALA A 145 9.51 -26.26 14.07
N GLY A 146 10.28 -26.28 12.98
CA GLY A 146 10.15 -27.27 11.92
C GLY A 146 9.01 -26.99 10.92
N MET A 147 8.41 -25.80 10.95
CA MET A 147 7.44 -25.41 9.92
C MET A 147 8.12 -25.00 8.61
N VAL A 148 9.30 -24.39 8.70
CA VAL A 148 10.14 -23.99 7.55
C VAL A 148 11.60 -24.34 7.86
N ASP A 149 12.24 -25.08 6.97
CA ASP A 149 13.66 -25.39 7.07
C ASP A 149 14.44 -24.58 6.03
N VAL A 150 15.66 -24.18 6.37
CA VAL A 150 16.62 -23.62 5.40
C VAL A 150 17.64 -24.70 5.08
N VAL A 151 17.68 -25.11 3.82
CA VAL A 151 18.56 -26.18 3.33
C VAL A 151 19.48 -25.67 2.23
N ASP A 152 20.68 -26.26 2.16
CA ASP A 152 21.57 -26.02 1.02
C ASP A 152 20.99 -26.68 -0.24
N SER A 153 21.04 -25.98 -1.36
CA SER A 153 20.64 -26.50 -2.66
C SER A 153 21.86 -26.80 -3.54
N SER A 154 21.67 -27.54 -4.63
CA SER A 154 22.69 -27.73 -5.66
C SER A 154 22.83 -26.53 -6.60
N VAL A 155 21.96 -25.52 -6.47
CA VAL A 155 21.97 -24.34 -7.33
C VAL A 155 23.01 -23.34 -6.80
N PRO A 156 23.94 -22.85 -7.65
CA PRO A 156 24.90 -21.84 -7.22
C PRO A 156 24.20 -20.51 -6.92
N GLN A 157 24.82 -19.71 -6.07
CA GLN A 157 24.45 -18.29 -5.94
C GLN A 157 24.75 -17.57 -7.25
N ARG A 158 24.05 -16.46 -7.50
CA ARG A 158 24.15 -15.70 -8.74
C ARG A 158 24.23 -14.21 -8.50
N THR A 159 24.98 -13.55 -9.38
CA THR A 159 25.07 -12.10 -9.47
C THR A 159 25.07 -11.64 -10.93
N LEU A 160 25.09 -10.35 -11.16
CA LEU A 160 25.20 -9.75 -12.49
C LEU A 160 26.63 -9.90 -13.02
N LYS A 161 26.82 -9.94 -14.36
CA LYS A 161 28.15 -9.88 -14.98
C LYS A 161 28.70 -8.46 -15.04
N GLY A 162 27.84 -7.47 -15.14
CA GLY A 162 28.21 -6.06 -15.29
C GLY A 162 27.23 -5.11 -14.63
N ASN A 163 27.58 -3.83 -14.66
CA ASN A 163 26.70 -2.76 -14.19
C ASN A 163 25.69 -2.42 -15.28
N VAL A 164 24.46 -2.13 -14.86
CA VAL A 164 23.41 -1.60 -15.73
C VAL A 164 22.67 -0.46 -15.05
N VAL A 165 22.14 0.45 -15.85
CA VAL A 165 21.48 1.66 -15.39
C VAL A 165 20.07 1.74 -15.96
N LEU A 166 19.11 2.09 -15.12
CA LEU A 166 17.74 2.37 -15.52
C LEU A 166 17.28 3.67 -14.87
N ASN A 167 16.62 4.51 -15.63
CA ASN A 167 16.00 5.74 -15.14
C ASN A 167 14.52 5.79 -15.49
N GLY A 168 13.77 6.57 -14.74
CA GLY A 168 12.34 6.76 -14.94
C GLY A 168 11.77 7.71 -13.91
N ILE A 169 10.46 7.64 -13.71
CA ILE A 169 9.75 8.48 -12.75
C ILE A 169 9.35 7.62 -11.56
N GLY A 170 9.60 8.11 -10.35
CA GLY A 170 9.12 7.49 -9.11
C GLY A 170 7.61 7.59 -9.00
N LEU A 171 6.96 6.51 -8.57
CA LEU A 171 5.51 6.43 -8.41
C LEU A 171 4.99 7.44 -7.39
N LEU A 172 5.58 7.43 -6.20
CA LEU A 172 5.14 8.23 -5.06
C LEU A 172 5.67 9.66 -5.14
N SER A 173 6.93 9.83 -5.54
CA SER A 173 7.55 11.15 -5.63
C SER A 173 7.14 11.94 -6.88
N GLY A 174 6.81 11.25 -7.97
CA GLY A 174 6.60 11.87 -9.29
C GLY A 174 7.87 12.52 -9.87
N ARG A 175 9.05 12.28 -9.29
CA ARG A 175 10.33 12.86 -9.70
C ARG A 175 11.11 11.88 -10.57
N ASN A 176 12.00 12.42 -11.41
CA ASN A 176 12.98 11.58 -12.07
C ASN A 176 13.87 10.89 -11.04
N THR A 177 14.00 9.59 -11.17
CA THR A 177 14.85 8.74 -10.34
C THR A 177 15.56 7.72 -11.21
N GLY A 178 16.60 7.09 -10.68
CA GLY A 178 17.35 6.07 -11.40
C GLY A 178 17.97 5.06 -10.46
N ILE A 179 18.28 3.91 -11.01
CA ILE A 179 19.01 2.85 -10.32
C ILE A 179 20.24 2.44 -11.11
N ILE A 180 21.27 2.05 -10.38
CA ILE A 180 22.41 1.31 -10.94
C ILE A 180 22.40 -0.06 -10.26
N LEU A 181 22.24 -1.11 -11.05
CA LEU A 181 22.45 -2.48 -10.58
C LEU A 181 23.90 -2.87 -10.83
N SER A 182 24.55 -3.40 -9.81
CA SER A 182 25.95 -3.83 -9.86
C SER A 182 26.11 -5.23 -9.30
N PRO A 183 27.09 -5.99 -9.77
CA PRO A 183 27.51 -7.25 -9.15
C PRO A 183 27.82 -7.06 -7.67
N LEU A 184 27.55 -8.07 -6.87
CA LEU A 184 27.93 -8.10 -5.46
C LEU A 184 28.56 -9.46 -5.12
N GLY A 185 29.38 -9.48 -4.07
CA GLY A 185 30.09 -10.68 -3.61
C GLY A 185 29.14 -11.79 -3.12
N THR A 186 29.69 -12.99 -2.97
CA THR A 186 28.98 -14.16 -2.47
C THR A 186 28.51 -13.94 -1.03
N ASN A 187 27.28 -14.37 -0.71
CA ASN A 187 26.62 -14.24 0.61
C ASN A 187 26.32 -12.79 1.07
N GLU A 188 26.38 -11.83 0.17
CA GLU A 188 26.05 -10.44 0.48
C GLU A 188 24.52 -10.18 0.46
N GLY A 189 23.78 -10.94 -0.36
CA GLY A 189 22.34 -10.74 -0.55
C GLY A 189 22.02 -9.56 -1.46
N ILE A 190 20.78 -9.11 -1.42
CA ILE A 190 20.36 -7.90 -2.13
C ILE A 190 20.58 -6.71 -1.21
N VAL A 191 21.38 -5.74 -1.64
CA VAL A 191 21.73 -4.55 -0.86
C VAL A 191 21.36 -3.29 -1.63
N TYR A 192 20.58 -2.43 -1.03
CA TYR A 192 20.29 -1.09 -1.52
C TYR A 192 21.30 -0.11 -0.94
N GLN A 193 21.83 0.78 -1.77
CA GLN A 193 22.75 1.84 -1.36
C GLN A 193 22.23 3.19 -1.84
N THR A 194 21.98 4.10 -0.91
CA THR A 194 21.59 5.48 -1.22
C THR A 194 22.77 6.32 -1.67
N LEU A 195 22.51 7.48 -2.29
CA LEU A 195 23.56 8.34 -2.87
C LEU A 195 24.57 8.85 -1.84
N ASP A 196 24.18 8.94 -0.56
CA ASP A 196 25.08 9.29 0.56
C ASP A 196 25.83 8.08 1.14
N GLY A 197 25.75 6.92 0.48
CA GLY A 197 26.48 5.71 0.85
C GLY A 197 25.83 4.85 1.95
N GLN A 198 24.65 5.22 2.47
CA GLN A 198 23.93 4.39 3.44
C GLN A 198 23.43 3.12 2.76
N THR A 199 23.51 2.00 3.48
CA THR A 199 23.06 0.71 2.97
C THR A 199 21.84 0.20 3.72
N ILE A 200 20.94 -0.48 3.00
CA ILE A 200 19.74 -1.12 3.52
C ILE A 200 19.66 -2.51 2.88
N ARG A 201 19.48 -3.54 3.68
CA ARG A 201 19.31 -4.89 3.13
C ARG A 201 17.92 -5.07 2.54
N GLY A 202 17.81 -5.71 1.40
CA GLY A 202 16.54 -6.18 0.81
C GLY A 202 15.97 -7.37 1.60
N HIS A 203 15.58 -7.13 2.84
CA HIS A 203 15.17 -8.15 3.78
C HIS A 203 14.00 -7.69 4.64
N ILE A 204 13.18 -8.62 5.11
CA ILE A 204 11.96 -8.32 5.90
C ILE A 204 12.24 -7.46 7.14
N THR A 205 13.40 -7.64 7.79
CA THR A 205 13.79 -6.85 8.98
C THR A 205 14.15 -5.40 8.69
N SER A 206 14.27 -5.03 7.41
CA SER A 206 14.52 -3.67 6.96
C SER A 206 13.25 -2.97 6.46
N LEU A 207 12.06 -3.57 6.62
CA LEU A 207 10.82 -2.87 6.31
C LEU A 207 10.65 -1.61 7.14
N GLU A 208 10.07 -0.58 6.51
CA GLU A 208 9.67 0.64 7.22
C GLU A 208 8.81 0.28 8.43
N ASP A 209 9.17 0.83 9.59
CA ASP A 209 8.48 0.57 10.87
C ASP A 209 8.38 -0.93 11.25
N TYR A 210 9.33 -1.78 10.82
CA TYR A 210 9.28 -3.23 11.07
C TYR A 210 8.98 -3.58 12.53
N ALA A 211 9.66 -2.94 13.49
CA ALA A 211 9.45 -3.20 14.92
C ALA A 211 8.02 -2.86 15.37
N GLN A 212 7.45 -1.76 14.86
CA GLN A 212 6.08 -1.37 15.11
C GLN A 212 5.10 -2.31 14.38
N ALA A 213 5.37 -2.66 13.13
CA ALA A 213 4.56 -3.58 12.36
C ALA A 213 4.44 -4.94 13.06
N VAL A 214 5.54 -5.45 13.63
CA VAL A 214 5.56 -6.69 14.42
C VAL A 214 4.74 -6.54 15.70
N SER A 215 4.90 -5.44 16.46
CA SER A 215 4.24 -5.25 17.75
C SER A 215 2.75 -4.91 17.63
N SER A 216 2.38 -4.08 16.65
CA SER A 216 0.99 -3.64 16.41
C SER A 216 0.25 -4.51 15.38
N LYS A 217 0.95 -5.44 14.70
CA LYS A 217 0.42 -6.31 13.62
C LYS A 217 -0.17 -5.53 12.45
N THR A 218 0.37 -4.34 12.20
CA THR A 218 -0.10 -3.45 11.13
C THR A 218 0.99 -3.28 10.08
N PHE A 219 0.66 -3.50 8.81
CA PHE A 219 1.58 -3.46 7.67
C PHE A 219 1.08 -2.50 6.59
N SER A 220 2.02 -1.89 5.84
CA SER A 220 1.67 -1.03 4.71
C SER A 220 0.92 -1.81 3.62
N ALA A 221 -0.14 -1.22 3.06
CA ALA A 221 -0.97 -1.87 2.05
C ALA A 221 -0.59 -1.48 0.60
N ASN A 222 0.11 -0.38 0.39
CA ASN A 222 0.18 0.27 -0.92
C ASN A 222 1.48 0.04 -1.69
N SER A 223 2.61 -0.17 -1.01
CA SER A 223 3.92 -0.46 -1.60
C SER A 223 4.87 -1.00 -0.55
N THR A 224 5.99 -1.54 -0.98
CA THR A 224 7.03 -2.04 -0.09
C THR A 224 8.17 -1.05 0.02
N THR A 225 8.41 -0.58 1.25
CA THR A 225 9.43 0.40 1.60
C THR A 225 10.43 -0.20 2.59
N LEU A 226 11.71 -0.04 2.31
CA LEU A 226 12.80 -0.36 3.22
C LEU A 226 13.29 0.90 3.94
N ASP A 227 13.64 0.77 5.22
CA ASP A 227 14.11 1.86 6.07
C ASP A 227 15.22 1.37 7.02
N ASN A 228 16.27 2.14 7.19
CA ASN A 228 17.31 1.88 8.20
C ASN A 228 17.32 2.93 9.34
N GLY A 229 16.23 3.70 9.48
CA GLY A 229 16.09 4.78 10.45
C GLY A 229 16.73 6.11 10.02
N ARG A 230 17.46 6.15 8.89
CA ARG A 230 18.08 7.35 8.33
C ARG A 230 17.68 7.61 6.90
N ARG A 231 17.52 6.57 6.11
CA ARG A 231 17.17 6.59 4.69
C ARG A 231 16.13 5.54 4.38
N ARG A 232 15.35 5.80 3.33
CA ARG A 232 14.31 4.92 2.83
C ARG A 232 14.52 4.62 1.36
N VAL A 233 14.11 3.42 0.94
CA VAL A 233 13.99 3.05 -0.46
C VAL A 233 12.59 2.48 -0.69
N ARG A 234 11.85 3.08 -1.60
CA ARG A 234 10.43 2.81 -1.85
C ARG A 234 10.22 2.06 -3.14
N THR A 235 9.06 1.37 -3.23
CA THR A 235 8.56 0.71 -4.46
C THR A 235 9.53 -0.33 -4.98
N ILE A 236 10.04 -1.19 -4.08
CA ILE A 236 11.08 -2.18 -4.41
C ILE A 236 10.52 -3.47 -4.98
N GLU A 237 9.21 -3.74 -4.84
CA GLU A 237 8.54 -5.01 -5.09
C GLU A 237 8.76 -5.54 -6.50
N HIS A 238 8.65 -4.73 -7.54
CA HIS A 238 8.81 -5.17 -8.92
C HIS A 238 10.25 -5.60 -9.22
N LEU A 239 11.24 -4.81 -8.78
CA LEU A 239 12.64 -5.17 -8.92
C LEU A 239 12.98 -6.44 -8.13
N MET A 240 12.49 -6.56 -6.89
CA MET A 240 12.69 -7.77 -6.07
C MET A 240 12.09 -9.01 -6.73
N ALA A 241 10.93 -8.90 -7.39
CA ALA A 241 10.33 -10.00 -8.14
C ALA A 241 11.22 -10.47 -9.29
N VAL A 242 11.79 -9.55 -10.05
CA VAL A 242 12.73 -9.88 -11.14
C VAL A 242 13.99 -10.55 -10.59
N LEU A 243 14.63 -9.96 -9.57
CA LEU A 243 15.82 -10.55 -8.95
C LEU A 243 15.55 -11.98 -8.46
N SER A 244 14.39 -12.21 -7.83
CA SER A 244 13.95 -13.53 -7.38
C SER A 244 13.82 -14.52 -8.54
N MET A 245 13.08 -14.16 -9.59
CA MET A 245 12.75 -15.08 -10.68
C MET A 245 13.93 -15.35 -11.62
N TYR A 246 14.90 -14.44 -11.70
CA TYR A 246 16.18 -14.69 -12.40
C TYR A 246 17.23 -15.38 -11.51
N GLY A 247 16.88 -15.66 -10.26
CA GLY A 247 17.77 -16.33 -9.30
C GLY A 247 18.99 -15.51 -8.89
N ILE A 248 18.91 -14.16 -8.97
CA ILE A 248 19.96 -13.25 -8.53
C ILE A 248 19.95 -13.18 -7.01
N THR A 249 20.91 -13.84 -6.37
CA THR A 249 21.01 -13.89 -4.90
C THR A 249 21.85 -12.77 -4.31
N ASN A 250 22.73 -12.15 -5.11
CA ASN A 250 23.63 -11.08 -4.66
C ASN A 250 23.64 -9.95 -5.68
N ALA A 251 23.20 -8.76 -5.29
CA ALA A 251 23.23 -7.56 -6.13
C ALA A 251 23.28 -6.29 -5.28
N LEU A 252 24.03 -5.29 -5.75
CA LEU A 252 24.02 -3.94 -5.22
C LEU A 252 23.10 -3.07 -6.07
N VAL A 253 22.10 -2.47 -5.44
CA VAL A 253 21.15 -1.54 -6.04
C VAL A 253 21.45 -0.15 -5.53
N LYS A 254 22.11 0.69 -6.34
CA LYS A 254 22.30 2.10 -6.00
C LYS A 254 21.09 2.89 -6.44
N VAL A 255 20.52 3.65 -5.54
CA VAL A 255 19.26 4.40 -5.73
C VAL A 255 19.23 5.61 -4.80
N ASP A 256 18.47 6.65 -5.13
CA ASP A 256 18.25 7.75 -4.20
C ASP A 256 17.23 7.38 -3.12
N GLU A 257 15.94 7.52 -3.39
CA GLU A 257 14.88 7.23 -2.42
C GLU A 257 13.79 6.30 -2.97
N GLU A 258 13.71 6.12 -4.28
CA GLU A 258 12.62 5.39 -4.92
C GLU A 258 13.07 4.68 -6.19
N ILE A 259 12.64 3.43 -6.36
CA ILE A 259 12.86 2.67 -7.59
C ILE A 259 11.98 3.26 -8.70
N PRO A 260 12.50 3.44 -9.94
CA PRO A 260 11.70 3.90 -11.07
C PRO A 260 10.51 2.98 -11.32
N ASN A 261 9.31 3.54 -11.47
CA ASN A 261 8.10 2.77 -11.72
C ASN A 261 7.82 2.49 -13.21
N ILE A 262 8.48 3.22 -14.10
CA ILE A 262 8.44 3.10 -15.58
C ILE A 262 6.99 3.08 -16.08
N ASP A 263 6.51 1.93 -16.57
CA ASP A 263 5.15 1.74 -17.04
C ASP A 263 4.25 1.00 -16.03
N GLY A 264 4.73 0.81 -14.80
CA GLY A 264 4.03 0.10 -13.74
C GLY A 264 4.14 -1.42 -13.81
N SER A 265 4.97 -1.96 -14.71
CA SER A 265 5.28 -3.39 -14.81
C SER A 265 6.74 -3.67 -14.43
N ALA A 266 7.12 -4.95 -14.42
CA ALA A 266 8.50 -5.36 -14.20
C ALA A 266 9.27 -5.70 -15.49
N ARG A 267 8.67 -5.46 -16.66
CA ARG A 267 9.24 -5.85 -17.96
C ARG A 267 10.62 -5.26 -18.21
N ASP A 268 10.79 -3.97 -17.97
CA ASP A 268 12.04 -3.28 -18.26
C ASP A 268 13.17 -3.70 -17.31
N PHE A 269 12.84 -4.12 -16.08
CA PHE A 269 13.82 -4.75 -15.19
C PHE A 269 14.29 -6.11 -15.70
N CYS A 270 13.41 -6.90 -16.35
CA CYS A 270 13.81 -8.16 -17.00
C CYS A 270 14.83 -7.88 -18.11
N VAL A 271 14.52 -6.93 -19.01
CA VAL A 271 15.43 -6.52 -20.09
C VAL A 271 16.78 -6.08 -19.51
N LEU A 272 16.76 -5.28 -18.44
CA LEU A 272 17.95 -4.78 -17.78
C LEU A 272 18.86 -5.92 -17.24
N ILE A 273 18.24 -6.94 -16.60
CA ILE A 273 18.99 -8.11 -16.11
C ILE A 273 19.55 -8.95 -17.25
N GLU A 274 18.81 -9.11 -18.34
CA GLU A 274 19.23 -9.85 -19.52
C GLU A 274 20.43 -9.14 -20.22
N GLU A 275 20.39 -7.82 -20.32
CA GLU A 275 21.51 -7.00 -20.84
C GLU A 275 22.75 -7.08 -19.94
N ALA A 276 22.57 -7.03 -18.61
CA ALA A 276 23.66 -7.19 -17.66
C ALA A 276 24.36 -8.54 -17.78
N GLY A 277 23.58 -9.56 -18.13
CA GLY A 277 23.95 -10.96 -18.03
C GLY A 277 24.11 -11.43 -16.59
N ILE A 278 24.04 -12.73 -16.39
CA ILE A 278 24.08 -13.38 -15.08
C ILE A 278 25.30 -14.29 -15.01
N THR A 279 25.91 -14.38 -13.84
CA THR A 279 27.04 -15.28 -13.58
C THR A 279 26.84 -16.06 -12.29
N ASP A 280 27.21 -17.32 -12.31
CA ASP A 280 27.21 -18.18 -11.12
C ASP A 280 28.38 -17.83 -10.21
N GLN A 281 28.18 -18.01 -8.92
CA GLN A 281 29.17 -17.78 -7.86
C GLN A 281 29.51 -19.08 -7.12
N PRO A 282 30.67 -19.18 -6.46
CA PRO A 282 31.16 -20.45 -5.88
C PRO A 282 30.28 -21.06 -4.77
N ALA A 283 29.50 -20.23 -4.04
CA ALA A 283 28.67 -20.73 -2.95
C ALA A 283 27.32 -21.25 -3.44
N SER A 284 26.78 -22.24 -2.74
CA SER A 284 25.42 -22.76 -2.97
C SER A 284 24.35 -21.80 -2.46
N THR A 285 23.22 -21.76 -3.15
CA THR A 285 22.04 -21.05 -2.69
C THR A 285 21.35 -21.83 -1.59
N LYS A 286 21.00 -21.16 -0.50
CA LYS A 286 20.10 -21.73 0.52
C LYS A 286 18.65 -21.50 0.12
N VAL A 287 17.79 -22.48 0.40
CA VAL A 287 16.36 -22.45 0.04
C VAL A 287 15.53 -22.67 1.30
N ALA A 288 14.53 -21.83 1.51
CA ALA A 288 13.53 -22.01 2.55
C ALA A 288 12.46 -23.02 2.07
N VAL A 289 12.35 -24.17 2.75
CA VAL A 289 11.43 -25.25 2.42
C VAL A 289 10.27 -25.25 3.40
N VAL A 290 9.06 -25.04 2.91
CA VAL A 290 7.84 -25.11 3.72
C VAL A 290 7.53 -26.57 4.03
N ARG A 291 7.48 -26.92 5.33
CA ARG A 291 7.18 -28.28 5.81
C ARG A 291 5.76 -28.46 6.30
N GLN A 292 5.14 -27.39 6.77
CA GLN A 292 3.76 -27.38 7.25
C GLN A 292 3.07 -26.08 6.80
N LYS A 293 1.72 -26.12 6.72
CA LYS A 293 0.93 -24.94 6.35
C LYS A 293 1.14 -23.81 7.34
N ILE A 294 1.51 -22.65 6.83
CA ILE A 294 1.72 -21.41 7.59
C ILE A 294 1.08 -20.24 6.83
N GLY A 295 0.34 -19.38 7.51
CA GLY A 295 -0.38 -18.33 6.79
C GLY A 295 -0.93 -17.23 7.67
N VAL A 296 -1.64 -16.29 7.03
CA VAL A 296 -2.32 -15.13 7.61
C VAL A 296 -3.72 -14.98 7.02
N GLY A 297 -4.61 -14.34 7.76
CA GLY A 297 -6.01 -14.17 7.35
C GLY A 297 -6.89 -15.37 7.71
N ASN A 298 -8.12 -15.39 7.21
CA ASN A 298 -9.13 -16.39 7.58
C ASN A 298 -9.74 -17.08 6.35
N GLU A 299 -9.14 -18.22 5.98
CA GLU A 299 -9.62 -19.04 4.88
C GLU A 299 -11.03 -19.62 5.11
N ALA A 300 -11.33 -20.03 6.34
CA ALA A 300 -12.60 -20.66 6.65
C ALA A 300 -13.82 -19.74 6.48
N LYS A 301 -13.60 -18.42 6.61
CA LYS A 301 -14.63 -17.39 6.37
C LYS A 301 -14.62 -16.85 4.94
N GLN A 302 -13.80 -17.39 4.06
CA GLN A 302 -13.57 -16.87 2.70
C GLN A 302 -13.15 -15.37 2.64
N GLU A 303 -12.61 -14.88 3.75
CA GLU A 303 -12.04 -13.53 3.84
C GLU A 303 -10.67 -13.48 3.16
N LYS A 304 -10.02 -12.31 3.18
CA LYS A 304 -8.65 -12.18 2.72
C LYS A 304 -7.74 -13.13 3.47
N HIS A 305 -7.00 -13.96 2.74
CA HIS A 305 -6.06 -14.90 3.32
C HIS A 305 -4.89 -15.18 2.39
N LEU A 306 -3.79 -15.57 2.99
CA LEU A 306 -2.56 -15.92 2.29
C LEU A 306 -1.81 -16.97 3.12
N TYR A 307 -1.47 -18.10 2.51
CA TYR A 307 -0.71 -19.15 3.19
C TYR A 307 0.27 -19.86 2.28
N ALA A 308 1.33 -20.38 2.89
CA ALA A 308 2.30 -21.27 2.28
C ALA A 308 2.07 -22.71 2.77
N GLU A 309 2.19 -23.69 1.89
CA GLU A 309 2.07 -25.12 2.19
C GLU A 309 3.15 -25.94 1.50
N PRO A 310 3.44 -27.16 1.95
CA PRO A 310 4.42 -28.02 1.32
C PRO A 310 4.09 -28.29 -0.16
N PHE A 311 5.10 -28.11 -1.02
CA PHE A 311 5.01 -28.37 -2.45
C PHE A 311 6.41 -28.66 -3.00
N ASP A 312 6.51 -29.56 -3.97
CA ASP A 312 7.80 -29.89 -4.61
C ASP A 312 8.10 -28.92 -5.75
N GLY A 313 8.60 -27.74 -5.40
CA GLY A 313 8.86 -26.62 -6.30
C GLY A 313 8.37 -25.31 -5.72
N PHE A 314 8.11 -24.33 -6.59
CA PHE A 314 7.49 -23.07 -6.25
C PHE A 314 6.25 -22.86 -7.10
N GLU A 315 5.11 -22.58 -6.48
CA GLU A 315 3.85 -22.33 -7.18
C GLU A 315 3.03 -21.28 -6.43
N ILE A 316 2.35 -20.42 -7.16
CA ILE A 316 1.39 -19.44 -6.62
C ILE A 316 0.02 -19.71 -7.23
N VAL A 317 -1.00 -19.84 -6.37
CA VAL A 317 -2.42 -19.84 -6.75
C VAL A 317 -3.03 -18.55 -6.21
N MET A 318 -3.39 -17.65 -7.11
CA MET A 318 -3.91 -16.33 -6.76
C MET A 318 -5.35 -16.18 -7.22
N ARG A 319 -6.23 -15.76 -6.32
CA ARG A 319 -7.60 -15.32 -6.61
C ARG A 319 -7.74 -13.84 -6.26
N VAL A 320 -8.33 -13.07 -7.14
CA VAL A 320 -8.79 -11.71 -6.89
C VAL A 320 -10.26 -11.59 -7.27
N ASP A 321 -11.00 -10.74 -6.57
CA ASP A 321 -12.42 -10.48 -6.83
C ASP A 321 -12.68 -8.99 -6.54
N TYR A 322 -12.59 -8.21 -7.59
CA TYR A 322 -12.79 -6.76 -7.55
C TYR A 322 -14.11 -6.39 -8.23
N PRO A 323 -14.66 -5.21 -7.94
CA PRO A 323 -15.77 -4.69 -8.73
C PRO A 323 -15.45 -4.68 -10.24
N LYS A 324 -16.50 -4.71 -11.07
CA LYS A 324 -16.30 -4.50 -12.52
C LYS A 324 -15.50 -3.21 -12.79
N PRO A 325 -14.61 -3.18 -13.80
CA PRO A 325 -14.49 -4.14 -14.90
C PRO A 325 -13.62 -5.38 -14.60
N ILE A 326 -13.00 -5.50 -13.44
CA ILE A 326 -12.06 -6.58 -13.13
C ILE A 326 -12.81 -7.92 -12.95
N GLY A 327 -13.79 -7.95 -12.04
CA GLY A 327 -14.47 -9.17 -11.65
C GLY A 327 -13.56 -10.17 -10.92
N GLU A 328 -13.99 -11.43 -10.92
CA GLU A 328 -13.21 -12.53 -10.38
C GLU A 328 -12.18 -13.01 -11.40
N GLN A 329 -10.92 -13.12 -10.95
CA GLN A 329 -9.83 -13.68 -11.73
C GLN A 329 -9.05 -14.67 -10.87
N VAL A 330 -8.72 -15.82 -11.43
CA VAL A 330 -7.90 -16.87 -10.78
C VAL A 330 -6.78 -17.25 -11.71
N LEU A 331 -5.55 -17.27 -11.20
CA LEU A 331 -4.37 -17.69 -11.95
C LEU A 331 -3.46 -18.56 -11.09
N THR A 332 -2.98 -19.66 -11.66
CA THR A 332 -1.89 -20.46 -11.11
C THR A 332 -0.62 -20.16 -11.90
N PHE A 333 0.42 -19.73 -11.19
CA PHE A 333 1.75 -19.49 -11.77
C PHE A 333 2.77 -20.43 -11.18
N ASN A 334 3.45 -21.17 -12.06
CA ASN A 334 4.56 -22.06 -11.70
C ASN A 334 5.73 -21.78 -12.66
N PRO A 335 6.88 -21.26 -12.17
CA PRO A 335 8.00 -20.88 -13.03
C PRO A 335 8.69 -22.06 -13.73
N ALA A 336 8.40 -23.30 -13.34
CA ALA A 336 8.90 -24.49 -14.04
C ALA A 336 8.15 -24.74 -15.37
N THR A 337 6.95 -24.21 -15.52
CA THR A 337 6.06 -24.44 -16.69
C THR A 337 5.62 -23.17 -17.40
N ALA A 338 5.81 -22.00 -16.78
CA ALA A 338 5.39 -20.70 -17.28
C ALA A 338 6.54 -19.67 -17.22
N SER A 339 6.60 -18.77 -18.20
CA SER A 339 7.65 -17.75 -18.29
C SER A 339 7.27 -16.53 -17.44
N PHE A 340 8.04 -16.25 -16.40
CA PHE A 340 7.86 -15.02 -15.62
C PHE A 340 7.99 -13.77 -16.49
N ALA A 341 9.02 -13.70 -17.34
CA ALA A 341 9.28 -12.52 -18.17
C ALA A 341 8.17 -12.23 -19.19
N ASN A 342 7.49 -13.28 -19.67
CA ASN A 342 6.45 -13.14 -20.71
C ASN A 342 5.03 -13.09 -20.12
N GLU A 343 4.80 -13.70 -18.96
CA GLU A 343 3.44 -13.90 -18.46
C GLU A 343 3.12 -13.08 -17.19
N ILE A 344 4.11 -12.75 -16.38
CA ILE A 344 3.92 -12.05 -15.10
C ILE A 344 4.54 -10.65 -15.14
N ALA A 345 5.81 -10.56 -15.52
CA ALA A 345 6.55 -9.30 -15.51
C ALA A 345 5.89 -8.16 -16.34
N PRO A 346 5.20 -8.42 -17.47
CA PRO A 346 4.55 -7.35 -18.22
C PRO A 346 3.25 -6.81 -17.62
N ALA A 347 2.71 -7.45 -16.57
CA ALA A 347 1.48 -7.00 -15.93
C ALA A 347 1.68 -5.70 -15.16
N ARG A 348 0.85 -4.70 -15.44
CA ARG A 348 0.99 -3.35 -14.89
C ARG A 348 0.19 -3.16 -13.61
N SER A 349 0.67 -2.24 -12.79
CA SER A 349 -0.07 -1.70 -11.64
C SER A 349 -1.42 -1.12 -12.08
N PHE A 350 -2.39 -1.16 -11.17
CA PHE A 350 -3.74 -0.65 -11.46
C PHE A 350 -4.33 0.07 -10.26
N ASN A 351 -5.21 1.03 -10.54
CA ASN A 351 -5.95 1.73 -9.49
C ASN A 351 -7.24 2.32 -10.07
N THR A 352 -8.17 2.71 -9.20
CA THR A 352 -9.33 3.50 -9.63
C THR A 352 -8.96 4.98 -9.74
N PHE A 353 -9.65 5.70 -10.61
CA PHE A 353 -9.44 7.15 -10.78
C PHE A 353 -9.70 7.88 -9.46
N GLU A 354 -10.72 7.48 -8.71
CA GLU A 354 -11.11 8.07 -7.43
C GLU A 354 -10.00 7.91 -6.38
N ASN A 355 -9.38 6.73 -6.31
CA ASN A 355 -8.27 6.48 -5.38
C ASN A 355 -7.03 7.31 -5.75
N ILE A 356 -6.72 7.42 -7.05
CA ILE A 356 -5.60 8.25 -7.54
C ILE A 356 -5.86 9.71 -7.23
N GLU A 357 -7.05 10.21 -7.53
CA GLU A 357 -7.45 11.59 -7.24
C GLU A 357 -7.36 11.89 -5.73
N MET A 358 -7.87 10.99 -4.89
CA MET A 358 -7.76 11.12 -3.45
C MET A 358 -6.30 11.14 -2.99
N ALA A 359 -5.46 10.22 -3.48
CA ALA A 359 -4.06 10.17 -3.14
C ALA A 359 -3.29 11.43 -3.59
N GLN A 360 -3.63 12.00 -4.74
CA GLN A 360 -3.09 13.27 -5.22
C GLN A 360 -3.53 14.45 -4.34
N LYS A 361 -4.82 14.53 -3.99
CA LYS A 361 -5.37 15.55 -3.06
C LYS A 361 -4.68 15.48 -1.70
N LEU A 362 -4.29 14.31 -1.24
CA LEU A 362 -3.54 14.11 0.00
C LEU A 362 -2.02 14.37 -0.14
N GLY A 363 -1.54 14.74 -1.32
CA GLY A 363 -0.11 14.94 -1.58
C GLY A 363 0.75 13.68 -1.40
N LYS A 364 0.12 12.49 -1.46
CA LYS A 364 0.79 11.20 -1.26
C LYS A 364 1.38 10.61 -2.53
N VAL A 365 0.96 11.09 -3.70
CA VAL A 365 1.43 10.62 -4.99
C VAL A 365 1.71 11.78 -5.93
N GLY A 366 2.80 11.68 -6.66
CA GLY A 366 3.14 12.58 -7.76
C GLY A 366 2.36 12.25 -9.04
N GLY A 367 2.67 12.96 -10.13
CA GLY A 367 2.05 12.73 -11.45
C GLY A 367 2.39 11.38 -12.11
N GLY A 368 3.23 10.55 -11.50
CA GLY A 368 3.70 9.27 -12.06
C GLY A 368 2.59 8.23 -12.29
N TYR A 369 1.50 8.28 -11.54
CA TYR A 369 0.39 7.32 -11.65
C TYR A 369 -0.28 7.29 -13.02
N LEU A 370 -0.46 8.44 -13.66
CA LEU A 370 -1.17 8.54 -14.94
C LEU A 370 -0.43 7.82 -16.09
N HIS A 371 0.87 7.65 -15.96
CA HIS A 371 1.71 7.03 -16.99
C HIS A 371 2.03 5.56 -16.73
N SER A 372 1.87 5.12 -15.47
CA SER A 372 2.35 3.82 -15.01
C SER A 372 1.26 2.87 -14.53
N HIS A 373 -0.02 3.31 -14.48
CA HIS A 373 -1.13 2.49 -13.98
C HIS A 373 -2.20 2.28 -15.03
N ILE A 374 -2.82 1.11 -14.95
CA ILE A 374 -4.13 0.90 -15.56
C ILE A 374 -5.14 1.65 -14.69
N ILE A 375 -5.81 2.64 -15.26
CA ILE A 375 -6.78 3.48 -14.55
C ILE A 375 -8.19 3.02 -14.88
N MET A 376 -8.94 2.72 -13.84
CA MET A 376 -10.34 2.33 -13.94
C MET A 376 -11.23 3.48 -13.50
N TYR A 377 -12.28 3.75 -14.26
CA TYR A 377 -13.31 4.73 -13.96
C TYR A 377 -14.63 4.28 -14.58
N ASP A 378 -15.72 4.42 -13.81
CA ASP A 378 -17.09 4.05 -14.23
C ASP A 378 -17.17 2.65 -14.88
N GLY A 379 -16.55 1.66 -14.21
CA GLY A 379 -16.56 0.27 -14.67
C GLY A 379 -15.81 0.00 -15.97
N LYS A 380 -14.87 0.87 -16.37
CA LYS A 380 -14.05 0.73 -17.58
C LYS A 380 -12.59 1.06 -17.32
N VAL A 381 -11.70 0.49 -18.12
CA VAL A 381 -10.32 0.97 -18.25
C VAL A 381 -10.33 2.17 -19.18
N ILE A 382 -9.75 3.31 -18.74
CA ILE A 382 -9.90 4.59 -19.46
C ILE A 382 -8.64 5.09 -20.17
N ASN A 383 -7.45 4.60 -19.82
CA ASN A 383 -6.19 5.18 -20.29
C ASN A 383 -5.34 4.26 -21.17
N THR A 384 -5.66 2.98 -21.27
CA THR A 384 -4.85 2.00 -22.00
C THR A 384 -5.64 0.74 -22.33
N GLU A 385 -5.15 -0.08 -23.26
CA GLU A 385 -5.62 -1.44 -23.46
C GLU A 385 -4.91 -2.41 -22.52
N LEU A 386 -5.59 -3.46 -22.10
CA LEU A 386 -5.00 -4.51 -21.27
C LEU A 386 -4.04 -5.36 -22.11
N ARG A 387 -2.89 -5.71 -21.54
CA ARG A 387 -1.90 -6.64 -22.15
C ARG A 387 -2.38 -8.09 -22.06
N PHE A 388 -3.14 -8.40 -21.02
CA PHE A 388 -3.75 -9.71 -20.77
C PHE A 388 -5.19 -9.52 -20.29
N PRO A 389 -6.13 -10.40 -20.66
CA PRO A 389 -7.49 -10.34 -20.11
C PRO A 389 -7.53 -10.41 -18.57
N ASP A 390 -6.55 -11.07 -17.98
CA ASP A 390 -6.36 -11.30 -16.54
C ASP A 390 -5.14 -10.53 -15.98
N GLU A 391 -4.83 -9.34 -16.54
CA GLU A 391 -3.64 -8.56 -16.16
C GLU A 391 -3.62 -8.21 -14.67
N PHE A 392 -4.77 -8.01 -14.05
CA PHE A 392 -4.87 -7.62 -12.64
C PHE A 392 -4.40 -8.72 -11.67
N VAL A 393 -4.79 -9.97 -11.88
CA VAL A 393 -4.31 -11.09 -11.05
C VAL A 393 -2.82 -11.37 -11.31
N ARG A 394 -2.34 -11.19 -12.55
CA ARG A 394 -0.91 -11.31 -12.88
C ARG A 394 -0.07 -10.29 -12.13
N HIS A 395 -0.53 -9.05 -12.08
CA HIS A 395 0.16 -8.00 -11.31
C HIS A 395 0.18 -8.33 -9.81
N LYS A 396 -0.89 -8.87 -9.24
CA LYS A 396 -0.89 -9.31 -7.84
C LYS A 396 0.07 -10.46 -7.57
N ILE A 397 0.30 -11.33 -8.54
CA ILE A 397 1.36 -12.37 -8.46
C ILE A 397 2.75 -11.72 -8.51
N LEU A 398 2.96 -10.71 -9.37
CA LEU A 398 4.21 -9.95 -9.44
C LEU A 398 4.57 -9.33 -8.08
N ASP A 399 3.63 -8.60 -7.48
CA ASP A 399 3.77 -7.99 -6.15
C ASP A 399 4.14 -9.03 -5.08
N LEU A 400 3.42 -10.15 -5.06
CA LEU A 400 3.63 -11.21 -4.09
C LEU A 400 5.01 -11.85 -4.22
N ILE A 401 5.49 -12.10 -5.43
CA ILE A 401 6.84 -12.65 -5.66
C ILE A 401 7.91 -11.72 -5.08
N GLY A 402 7.79 -10.42 -5.34
CA GLY A 402 8.74 -9.42 -4.84
C GLY A 402 8.76 -9.33 -3.32
N ASP A 403 7.58 -9.30 -2.70
CA ASP A 403 7.46 -9.27 -1.25
C ASP A 403 7.99 -10.56 -0.60
N LEU A 404 7.72 -11.74 -1.19
CA LEU A 404 8.24 -13.02 -0.69
C LEU A 404 9.77 -13.08 -0.70
N TYR A 405 10.43 -12.39 -1.63
CA TYR A 405 11.88 -12.39 -1.71
C TYR A 405 12.57 -11.64 -0.56
N LEU A 406 11.83 -10.83 0.19
CA LEU A 406 12.29 -10.23 1.45
C LEU A 406 12.57 -11.26 2.55
N LEU A 407 12.19 -12.51 2.38
CA LEU A 407 12.60 -13.62 3.26
C LEU A 407 14.14 -13.82 3.25
N GLY A 408 14.83 -13.38 2.18
CA GLY A 408 16.26 -13.55 1.99
C GLY A 408 16.67 -14.91 1.44
N TYR A 409 15.69 -15.77 1.13
CA TYR A 409 15.87 -17.09 0.55
C TYR A 409 14.83 -17.33 -0.54
N PRO A 410 15.16 -18.00 -1.66
CA PRO A 410 14.17 -18.62 -2.51
C PRO A 410 13.28 -19.55 -1.71
N LEU A 411 12.00 -19.60 -2.03
CA LEU A 411 11.00 -20.40 -1.33
C LEU A 411 10.70 -21.69 -2.11
N LYS A 412 10.64 -22.82 -1.43
CA LYS A 412 10.09 -24.07 -1.93
C LYS A 412 8.79 -24.36 -1.19
N GLY A 413 7.67 -24.25 -1.89
CA GLY A 413 6.32 -24.39 -1.36
C GLY A 413 5.28 -23.84 -2.33
N ARG A 414 4.01 -24.12 -2.09
CA ARG A 414 2.87 -23.52 -2.78
C ARG A 414 2.33 -22.36 -1.95
N ILE A 415 2.07 -21.23 -2.60
CA ILE A 415 1.43 -20.09 -1.99
C ILE A 415 0.01 -19.99 -2.53
N THR A 416 -0.98 -20.02 -1.65
CA THR A 416 -2.39 -19.76 -1.98
C THR A 416 -2.80 -18.42 -1.42
N ALA A 417 -3.33 -17.54 -2.29
CA ALA A 417 -3.66 -16.17 -1.98
C ALA A 417 -5.08 -15.82 -2.45
N ASN A 418 -5.87 -15.20 -1.57
CA ASN A 418 -7.18 -14.64 -1.88
C ASN A 418 -7.20 -13.16 -1.49
N MET A 419 -7.36 -12.25 -2.47
CA MET A 419 -7.47 -10.81 -2.26
C MET A 419 -6.30 -10.22 -1.45
N THR A 420 -5.07 -10.64 -1.76
CA THR A 420 -3.87 -10.19 -1.04
C THR A 420 -3.51 -8.73 -1.32
N SER A 421 -2.64 -8.17 -0.49
CA SER A 421 -2.01 -6.84 -0.59
C SER A 421 -0.61 -6.91 -0.01
N HIS A 422 0.22 -5.87 -0.21
CA HIS A 422 1.57 -5.81 0.38
C HIS A 422 1.56 -6.10 1.88
N GLY A 423 0.59 -5.58 2.63
CA GLY A 423 0.46 -5.85 4.06
C GLY A 423 0.28 -7.35 4.39
N TYR A 424 -0.57 -8.07 3.66
CA TYR A 424 -0.72 -9.51 3.82
C TYR A 424 0.53 -10.28 3.38
N ASN A 425 1.16 -9.86 2.28
CA ASN A 425 2.39 -10.45 1.78
C ASN A 425 3.51 -10.33 2.83
N GLN A 426 3.73 -9.12 3.34
CA GLN A 426 4.73 -8.82 4.36
C GLN A 426 4.47 -9.58 5.66
N ALA A 427 3.21 -9.70 6.08
CA ALA A 427 2.83 -10.47 7.26
C ALA A 427 3.12 -11.97 7.09
N LEU A 428 2.87 -12.55 5.90
CA LEU A 428 3.27 -13.94 5.62
C LEU A 428 4.80 -14.09 5.65
N VAL A 429 5.54 -13.19 5.01
CA VAL A 429 7.02 -13.22 5.00
C VAL A 429 7.57 -13.13 6.41
N GLN A 430 7.00 -12.29 7.27
CA GLN A 430 7.38 -12.22 8.68
C GLN A 430 7.16 -13.54 9.39
N ARG A 431 6.03 -14.21 9.18
CA ARG A 431 5.76 -15.52 9.79
C ARG A 431 6.72 -16.60 9.29
N LEU A 432 6.99 -16.63 7.98
CA LEU A 432 8.00 -17.50 7.39
C LEU A 432 9.39 -17.26 8.01
N TYR A 433 9.77 -15.99 8.16
CA TYR A 433 11.04 -15.63 8.80
C TYR A 433 11.11 -16.05 10.27
N GLN A 434 10.04 -15.88 11.04
CA GLN A 434 9.96 -16.38 12.43
C GLN A 434 10.07 -17.90 12.47
N ALA A 435 9.45 -18.63 11.53
CA ALA A 435 9.56 -20.09 11.43
C ALA A 435 11.02 -20.53 11.15
N VAL A 436 11.70 -19.84 10.23
CA VAL A 436 13.14 -20.08 9.96
C VAL A 436 13.99 -19.86 11.21
N GLN A 437 13.75 -18.76 11.95
CA GLN A 437 14.48 -18.45 13.18
C GLN A 437 14.22 -19.50 14.29
N SER A 438 12.99 -19.99 14.40
CA SER A 438 12.63 -21.01 15.39
C SER A 438 13.28 -22.37 15.09
N SER A 439 13.40 -22.74 13.82
CA SER A 439 14.09 -23.96 13.40
C SER A 439 15.60 -23.88 13.66
N ALA A 440 16.22 -22.72 13.41
CA ALA A 440 17.67 -22.52 13.62
C ALA A 440 18.10 -22.52 15.10
N ARG A 441 17.19 -22.27 16.05
CA ARG A 441 17.50 -22.31 17.50
C ARG A 441 17.46 -23.70 18.09
N ASN A 442 16.81 -24.64 17.43
CA ASN A 442 16.58 -26.01 17.93
C ASN A 442 17.41 -27.09 17.20
N GLY A 443 18.21 -26.72 16.20
CA GLY A 443 19.17 -27.56 15.49
C GLY A 443 20.62 -27.13 15.81
#